data_0ad97b4e1a17ccce1e9b33b979790e30
#
_entry.id   0ad97b4e1a17ccce1e9b33b979790e30
#
_cell.length_a   1.000
_cell.length_b   1.000
_cell.length_c   1.000
_cell.angle_alpha   90.00
_cell.angle_beta   90.00
_cell.angle_gamma   90.00
#
_symmetry.space_group_name_H-M   'P 1'
#
loop_
_entity.id
_entity.type
_entity.pdbx_description
1 polymer ?
#
loop_
_entity_poly.entity_id
_entity_poly.type
_entity_poly.pdbx_seq_one_letter_code
_entity_poly.pdbx_strand_id
1 'polypeptide(L)'
;ISVAFLFFKIKTPLFLENTTFLLTYATIFLVLMSLGIALTRFKFSLKNSIIMSICRVLLGPIIAYIIIYNFKLSGLPAGVLLIQSAMPSAILNYLVGSMYSPKKVVDSIAGTIVTSTLMSFITIPIVVFFALKYFN
;
A
#
# COMPACT_ATOMS: atom_id res chain seq x y z
N ILE A 1 9.52 -7.24 -18.80
CA ILE A 1 10.14 -8.59 -18.74
C ILE A 1 9.09 -9.61 -18.29
N SER A 2 8.38 -9.41 -17.14
CA SER A 2 7.35 -10.35 -16.63
C SER A 2 6.22 -10.63 -17.63
N VAL A 3 5.75 -9.61 -18.35
CA VAL A 3 4.70 -9.74 -19.37
C VAL A 3 5.16 -10.61 -20.55
N ALA A 4 6.42 -10.51 -20.96
CA ALA A 4 6.99 -11.33 -22.01
C ALA A 4 7.04 -12.83 -21.60
N PHE A 5 7.43 -13.12 -20.36
CA PHE A 5 7.42 -14.51 -19.84
C PHE A 5 6.00 -15.10 -19.78
N LEU A 6 4.99 -14.30 -19.43
CA LEU A 6 3.59 -14.72 -19.45
C LEU A 6 3.08 -15.01 -20.88
N PHE A 7 3.47 -14.17 -21.85
CA PHE A 7 3.06 -14.35 -23.25
C PHE A 7 3.68 -15.59 -23.89
N PHE A 8 4.95 -15.87 -23.60
CA PHE A 8 5.68 -17.00 -24.17
C PHE A 8 5.49 -18.31 -23.40
N LYS A 9 4.73 -18.33 -22.28
CA LYS A 9 4.55 -19.52 -21.41
C LYS A 9 5.86 -20.23 -21.06
N ILE A 10 6.96 -19.49 -20.95
CA ILE A 10 8.27 -20.06 -20.63
C ILE A 10 8.27 -20.35 -19.13
N LYS A 11 8.54 -21.61 -18.75
CA LYS A 11 8.76 -21.96 -17.35
C LYS A 11 9.91 -21.13 -16.80
N THR A 12 9.64 -20.34 -15.77
CA THR A 12 10.67 -19.57 -15.08
C THR A 12 11.75 -20.50 -14.56
N PRO A 13 13.03 -20.30 -14.89
CA PRO A 13 14.09 -21.13 -14.35
C PRO A 13 14.16 -20.94 -12.83
N LEU A 14 14.38 -22.03 -12.12
CA LEU A 14 14.39 -22.11 -10.64
C LEU A 14 15.34 -21.07 -10.00
N PHE A 15 16.40 -20.71 -10.71
CA PHE A 15 17.35 -19.67 -10.29
C PHE A 15 16.70 -18.29 -10.21
N LEU A 16 15.90 -17.90 -11.21
CA LEU A 16 15.19 -16.62 -11.21
C LEU A 16 14.15 -16.55 -10.09
N GLU A 17 13.45 -17.62 -9.85
CA GLU A 17 12.45 -17.73 -8.78
C GLU A 17 13.10 -17.54 -7.41
N ASN A 18 14.15 -18.28 -7.11
CA ASN A 18 14.89 -18.19 -5.85
C ASN A 18 15.54 -16.79 -5.65
N THR A 19 16.10 -16.22 -6.71
CA THR A 19 16.70 -14.88 -6.63
C THR A 19 15.63 -13.82 -6.38
N THR A 20 14.49 -13.91 -7.02
CA THR A 20 13.37 -12.99 -6.80
C THR A 20 12.83 -13.11 -5.37
N PHE A 21 12.73 -14.33 -4.84
CA PHE A 21 12.34 -14.56 -3.44
C PHE A 21 13.30 -13.90 -2.46
N LEU A 22 14.60 -14.12 -2.61
CA LEU A 22 15.63 -13.52 -1.77
C LEU A 22 15.62 -11.99 -1.83
N LEU A 23 15.49 -11.41 -3.03
CA LEU A 23 15.38 -9.96 -3.23
C LEU A 23 14.12 -9.39 -2.57
N THR A 24 13.01 -10.11 -2.63
CA THR A 24 11.74 -9.69 -2.00
C THR A 24 11.89 -9.60 -0.48
N TYR A 25 12.47 -10.61 0.17
CA TYR A 25 12.69 -10.59 1.61
C TYR A 25 13.69 -9.49 2.02
N ALA A 26 14.78 -9.33 1.26
CA ALA A 26 15.74 -8.27 1.50
C ALA A 26 15.11 -6.88 1.37
N THR A 27 14.28 -6.68 0.37
CA THR A 27 13.56 -5.41 0.15
C THR A 27 12.58 -5.12 1.28
N ILE A 28 11.80 -6.11 1.71
CA ILE A 28 10.87 -5.97 2.84
C ILE A 28 11.62 -5.58 4.11
N PHE A 29 12.74 -6.24 4.40
CA PHE A 29 13.58 -5.93 5.57
C PHE A 29 14.11 -4.49 5.52
N LEU A 30 14.69 -4.07 4.38
CA LEU A 30 15.22 -2.72 4.21
C LEU A 30 14.13 -1.64 4.33
N VAL A 31 12.94 -1.91 3.78
CA VAL A 31 11.79 -1.00 3.87
C VAL A 31 11.32 -0.86 5.31
N LEU A 32 11.19 -1.95 6.06
CA LEU A 32 10.81 -1.92 7.47
C LEU A 32 11.87 -1.22 8.34
N MET A 33 13.14 -1.47 8.08
CA MET A 33 14.25 -0.80 8.77
C MET A 33 14.25 0.71 8.49
N SER A 34 14.07 1.11 7.23
CA SER A 34 13.97 2.51 6.82
C SER A 34 12.78 3.20 7.51
N LEU A 35 11.63 2.53 7.57
CA LEU A 35 10.45 3.04 8.28
C LEU A 35 10.72 3.19 9.78
N GLY A 36 11.39 2.22 10.41
CA GLY A 36 11.77 2.28 11.81
C GLY A 36 12.68 3.48 12.12
N ILE A 37 13.69 3.72 11.28
CA ILE A 37 14.58 4.89 11.41
C ILE A 37 13.82 6.20 11.18
N ALA A 38 12.91 6.23 10.22
CA ALA A 38 12.06 7.38 9.98
C ALA A 38 11.23 7.74 11.22
N LEU A 39 10.64 6.75 11.88
CA LEU A 39 9.83 6.92 13.10
C LEU A 39 10.60 7.62 14.25
N THR A 40 11.90 7.35 14.40
CA THR A 40 12.70 7.93 15.49
C THR A 40 13.12 9.37 15.24
N ARG A 41 13.10 9.82 14.00
CA ARG A 41 13.61 11.15 13.60
C ARG A 41 12.54 12.24 13.48
N PHE A 42 11.24 11.90 13.49
CA PHE A 42 10.18 12.85 13.18
C PHE A 42 9.48 13.43 14.41
N LYS A 43 9.37 14.77 14.42
CA LYS A 43 8.42 15.48 15.26
C LYS A 43 7.05 15.44 14.56
N PHE A 44 6.18 14.54 15.00
CA PHE A 44 4.88 14.34 14.40
C PHE A 44 3.97 15.54 14.58
N SER A 45 3.47 16.12 13.49
CA SER A 45 2.26 16.93 13.50
C SER A 45 1.06 15.96 13.54
N LEU A 46 0.82 15.36 14.72
CA LEU A 46 -0.15 14.28 14.92
C LEU A 46 -1.52 14.61 14.34
N LYS A 47 -2.03 15.84 14.55
CA LYS A 47 -3.38 16.22 14.18
C LYS A 47 -3.63 16.13 12.67
N ASN A 48 -2.78 16.74 11.86
CA ASN A 48 -2.92 16.73 10.39
C ASN A 48 -2.68 15.37 9.79
N SER A 49 -1.71 14.61 10.34
CA SER A 49 -1.39 13.26 9.89
C SER A 49 -2.52 12.27 10.15
N ILE A 50 -3.20 12.37 11.31
CA ILE A 50 -4.35 11.52 11.64
C ILE A 50 -5.53 11.81 10.70
N ILE A 51 -5.86 13.08 10.46
CA ILE A 51 -6.97 13.46 9.57
C ILE A 51 -6.71 12.93 8.16
N MET A 52 -5.50 13.14 7.62
CA MET A 52 -5.12 12.66 6.29
C MET A 52 -5.16 11.13 6.20
N SER A 53 -4.73 10.43 7.25
CA SER A 53 -4.75 8.97 7.32
C SER A 53 -6.18 8.42 7.35
N ILE A 54 -7.05 9.00 8.16
CA ILE A 54 -8.47 8.64 8.22
C ILE A 54 -9.14 8.84 6.86
N CYS A 55 -8.94 10.02 6.26
CA CYS A 55 -9.47 10.31 4.93
C CYS A 55 -9.01 9.26 3.91
N ARG A 56 -7.73 8.94 3.87
CA ARG A 56 -7.20 7.97 2.91
C ARG A 56 -7.73 6.55 3.11
N VAL A 57 -7.73 6.08 4.36
CA VAL A 57 -8.14 4.71 4.70
C VAL A 57 -9.63 4.49 4.52
N LEU A 58 -10.46 5.51 4.73
CA LEU A 58 -11.92 5.42 4.57
C LEU A 58 -12.36 5.75 3.14
N LEU A 59 -11.86 6.85 2.55
CA LEU A 59 -12.27 7.26 1.21
C LEU A 59 -11.79 6.30 0.12
N GLY A 60 -10.64 5.66 0.30
CA GLY A 60 -10.12 4.67 -0.64
C GLY A 60 -11.13 3.56 -0.95
N PRO A 61 -11.55 2.76 0.04
CA PRO A 61 -12.54 1.69 -0.16
C PRO A 61 -13.91 2.20 -0.63
N ILE A 62 -14.36 3.37 -0.17
CA ILE A 62 -15.64 3.97 -0.59
C ILE A 62 -15.61 4.29 -2.08
N ILE A 63 -14.56 4.96 -2.55
CA ILE A 63 -14.40 5.29 -3.98
C ILE A 63 -14.28 4.02 -4.82
N ALA A 64 -13.51 3.02 -4.36
CA ALA A 64 -13.40 1.75 -5.05
C ALA A 64 -14.76 1.05 -5.16
N TYR A 65 -15.55 1.05 -4.10
CA TYR A 65 -16.89 0.48 -4.11
C TYR A 65 -17.82 1.18 -5.14
N ILE A 66 -17.78 2.52 -5.21
CA ILE A 66 -18.51 3.30 -6.21
C ILE A 66 -18.08 2.93 -7.63
N ILE A 67 -16.77 2.78 -7.87
CA ILE A 67 -16.23 2.38 -9.16
C ILE A 67 -16.70 0.96 -9.53
N ILE A 68 -16.60 0.01 -8.60
CA ILE A 68 -17.05 -1.38 -8.80
C ILE A 68 -18.54 -1.41 -9.20
N TYR A 69 -19.37 -0.63 -8.51
CA TYR A 69 -20.80 -0.54 -8.78
C TYR A 69 -21.10 0.07 -10.16
N ASN A 70 -20.45 1.19 -10.53
CA ASN A 70 -20.68 1.85 -11.82
C ASN A 70 -20.19 1.02 -13.01
N PHE A 71 -19.03 0.37 -12.90
CA PHE A 71 -18.46 -0.46 -13.96
C PHE A 71 -18.98 -1.91 -13.95
N LYS A 72 -19.88 -2.24 -13.01
CA LYS A 72 -20.41 -3.60 -12.83
C LYS A 72 -19.33 -4.67 -12.76
N LEU A 73 -18.21 -4.34 -12.10
CA LEU A 73 -17.13 -5.28 -11.88
C LEU A 73 -17.59 -6.36 -10.91
N SER A 74 -17.33 -7.63 -11.25
CA SER A 74 -17.71 -8.78 -10.42
C SER A 74 -16.55 -9.76 -10.29
N GLY A 75 -16.59 -10.58 -9.26
CA GLY A 75 -15.58 -11.60 -8.99
C GLY A 75 -14.23 -11.04 -8.56
N LEU A 76 -13.18 -11.78 -8.85
CA LEU A 76 -11.82 -11.53 -8.40
C LEU A 76 -11.28 -10.10 -8.69
N PRO A 77 -11.53 -9.48 -9.86
CA PRO A 77 -11.06 -8.12 -10.12
C PRO A 77 -11.65 -7.08 -9.19
N ALA A 78 -12.93 -7.21 -8.84
CA ALA A 78 -13.61 -6.29 -7.92
C ALA A 78 -13.04 -6.41 -6.50
N GLY A 79 -12.82 -7.64 -6.02
CA GLY A 79 -12.21 -7.89 -4.72
C GLY A 79 -10.79 -7.32 -4.61
N VAL A 80 -9.97 -7.53 -5.63
CA VAL A 80 -8.60 -7.00 -5.70
C VAL A 80 -8.61 -5.46 -5.69
N LEU A 81 -9.46 -4.82 -6.46
CA LEU A 81 -9.58 -3.36 -6.51
C LEU A 81 -9.96 -2.80 -5.13
N LEU A 82 -10.90 -3.44 -4.44
CA LEU A 82 -11.34 -3.03 -3.11
C LEU A 82 -10.20 -3.14 -2.09
N ILE A 83 -9.49 -4.26 -2.07
CA ILE A 83 -8.35 -4.50 -1.15
C ILE A 83 -7.22 -3.51 -1.45
N GLN A 84 -6.87 -3.31 -2.71
CA GLN A 84 -5.81 -2.40 -3.13
C GLN A 84 -6.10 -0.94 -2.73
N SER A 85 -7.35 -0.52 -2.79
CA SER A 85 -7.76 0.83 -2.40
C SER A 85 -7.68 1.09 -0.89
N ALA A 86 -7.77 0.03 -0.07
CA ALA A 86 -7.66 0.10 1.38
C ALA A 86 -6.21 0.12 1.88
N MET A 87 -5.22 -0.02 0.99
CA MET A 87 -3.81 -0.03 1.38
C MET A 87 -3.35 1.34 1.91
N PRO A 88 -2.46 1.35 2.93
CA PRO A 88 -1.89 2.57 3.48
C PRO A 88 -1.03 3.31 2.45
N SER A 89 -0.62 4.53 2.80
CA SER A 89 0.25 5.35 1.95
C SER A 89 1.61 4.69 1.73
N ALA A 90 2.09 4.70 0.49
CA ALA A 90 3.36 4.10 0.13
C ALA A 90 4.55 4.91 0.67
N ILE A 91 5.59 4.21 1.12
CA ILE A 91 6.86 4.80 1.57
C ILE A 91 7.54 5.60 0.45
N LEU A 92 7.29 5.26 -0.80
CA LEU A 92 7.81 5.98 -1.95
C LEU A 92 7.42 7.47 -1.93
N ASN A 93 6.23 7.80 -1.43
CA ASN A 93 5.79 9.18 -1.29
C ASN A 93 6.70 9.99 -0.34
N TYR A 94 7.21 9.35 0.73
CA TYR A 94 8.19 9.96 1.61
C TYR A 94 9.54 10.18 0.90
N LEU A 95 9.99 9.19 0.15
CA LEU A 95 11.28 9.27 -0.55
C LEU A 95 11.26 10.42 -1.57
N VAL A 96 10.24 10.50 -2.40
CA VAL A 96 10.07 11.59 -3.38
C VAL A 96 9.86 12.93 -2.68
N GLY A 97 9.04 12.97 -1.64
CA GLY A 97 8.82 14.16 -0.83
C GLY A 97 10.10 14.69 -0.21
N SER A 98 10.99 13.81 0.28
CA SER A 98 12.25 14.21 0.89
C SER A 98 13.25 14.85 -0.08
N MET A 99 13.12 14.55 -1.38
CA MET A 99 13.97 15.10 -2.43
C MET A 99 13.52 16.49 -2.90
N TYR A 100 12.21 16.76 -2.90
CA TYR A 100 11.64 17.95 -3.56
C TYR A 100 10.83 18.87 -2.63
N SER A 101 10.53 18.46 -1.41
CA SER A 101 9.62 19.18 -0.53
C SER A 101 10.31 19.76 0.71
N PRO A 102 9.80 20.90 1.28
CA PRO A 102 10.30 21.43 2.54
C PRO A 102 10.12 20.43 3.69
N LYS A 103 11.01 20.48 4.68
CA LYS A 103 10.98 19.57 5.86
C LYS A 103 9.61 19.41 6.51
N LYS A 104 8.86 20.49 6.62
CA LYS A 104 7.51 20.51 7.23
C LYS A 104 6.51 19.59 6.50
N VAL A 105 6.62 19.52 5.17
CA VAL A 105 5.78 18.65 4.32
C VAL A 105 6.25 17.20 4.44
N VAL A 106 7.56 16.98 4.43
CA VAL A 106 8.16 15.65 4.59
C VAL A 106 7.77 15.01 5.93
N ASP A 107 7.80 15.79 7.02
CA ASP A 107 7.37 15.33 8.34
C ASP A 107 5.88 14.95 8.37
N SER A 108 5.04 15.73 7.67
CA SER A 108 3.61 15.43 7.53
C SER A 108 3.37 14.14 6.72
N ILE A 109 4.10 13.95 5.62
CA ILE A 109 4.02 12.72 4.80
C ILE A 109 4.43 11.51 5.63
N ALA A 110 5.54 11.59 6.35
CA ALA A 110 6.03 10.51 7.21
C ALA A 110 4.99 10.16 8.30
N GLY A 111 4.45 11.17 8.98
CA GLY A 111 3.40 10.98 9.97
C GLY A 111 2.15 10.31 9.39
N THR A 112 1.75 10.70 8.18
CA THR A 112 0.60 10.09 7.49
C THR A 112 0.86 8.63 7.12
N ILE A 113 2.06 8.28 6.67
CA ILE A 113 2.42 6.89 6.35
C ILE A 113 2.30 6.04 7.61
N VAL A 114 2.90 6.46 8.70
CA VAL A 114 2.89 5.71 9.96
C VAL A 114 1.47 5.53 10.49
N THR A 115 0.71 6.62 10.59
CA THR A 115 -0.67 6.58 11.13
C THR A 115 -1.58 5.75 10.23
N SER A 116 -1.48 5.88 8.91
CA SER A 116 -2.26 5.06 7.97
C SER A 116 -1.89 3.58 8.04
N THR A 117 -0.61 3.26 8.23
CA THR A 117 -0.16 1.88 8.39
C THR A 117 -0.70 1.26 9.69
N LEU A 118 -0.66 2.00 10.79
CA LEU A 118 -1.25 1.52 12.06
C LEU A 118 -2.76 1.31 11.93
N MET A 119 -3.49 2.22 11.29
CA MET A 119 -4.93 2.07 11.06
C MET A 119 -5.24 0.91 10.11
N SER A 120 -4.37 0.61 9.17
CA SER A 120 -4.57 -0.47 8.21
C SER A 120 -4.58 -1.86 8.83
N PHE A 121 -3.95 -2.05 10.00
CA PHE A 121 -4.04 -3.33 10.75
C PHE A 121 -5.47 -3.69 11.12
N ILE A 122 -6.34 -2.71 11.32
CA ILE A 122 -7.76 -2.94 11.63
C ILE A 122 -8.59 -2.94 10.34
N THR A 123 -8.32 -2.01 9.43
CA THR A 123 -9.17 -1.82 8.24
C THR A 123 -8.95 -2.87 7.17
N ILE A 124 -7.72 -3.35 6.94
CA ILE A 124 -7.45 -4.37 5.92
C ILE A 124 -8.20 -5.68 6.21
N PRO A 125 -8.17 -6.27 7.41
CA PRO A 125 -8.94 -7.48 7.69
C PRO A 125 -10.45 -7.31 7.46
N ILE A 126 -10.99 -6.14 7.82
CA ILE A 126 -12.42 -5.83 7.62
C ILE A 126 -12.73 -5.77 6.12
N VAL A 127 -11.93 -5.05 5.34
CA VAL A 127 -12.11 -4.91 3.89
C VAL A 127 -11.95 -6.25 3.18
N VAL A 128 -10.96 -7.07 3.59
CA VAL A 128 -10.76 -8.42 3.05
C VAL A 128 -11.96 -9.31 3.34
N PHE A 129 -12.50 -9.26 4.55
CA PHE A 129 -13.71 -10.01 4.90
C PHE A 129 -14.89 -9.61 4.03
N PHE A 130 -15.11 -8.32 3.79
CA PHE A 130 -16.14 -7.85 2.89
C PHE A 130 -15.87 -8.26 1.43
N ALA A 131 -14.64 -8.13 0.95
CA ALA A 131 -14.26 -8.52 -0.39
C ALA A 131 -14.52 -10.01 -0.65
N LEU A 132 -14.13 -10.88 0.26
CA LEU A 132 -14.37 -12.32 0.16
C LEU A 132 -15.85 -12.69 0.26
N LYS A 133 -16.63 -11.98 1.06
CA LYS A 133 -18.07 -12.25 1.22
C LYS A 133 -18.90 -11.86 0.00
N TYR A 134 -18.56 -10.77 -0.68
CA TYR A 134 -19.39 -10.19 -1.75
C TYR A 134 -18.88 -10.47 -3.16
N PHE A 135 -17.58 -10.81 -3.31
CA PHE A 135 -16.95 -10.95 -4.62
C PHE A 135 -16.29 -12.33 -4.88
N ASN A 136 -16.46 -13.27 -3.96
CA ASN A 136 -15.97 -14.65 -4.15
C ASN A 136 -17.02 -15.50 -4.90
#